data_46e00eb7194fd8b72f80ceb8b0f99f50
#
_entry.id   46e00eb7194fd8b72f80ceb8b0f99f50
#
_cell.length_a   1.000
_cell.length_b   1.000
_cell.length_c   1.000
_cell.angle_alpha   90.00
_cell.angle_beta   90.00
_cell.angle_gamma   90.00
#
_symmetry.space_group_name_H-M   'P 1'
#
loop_
_entity.id
_entity.type
_entity.pdbx_description
1 polymer ?
#
loop_
_entity_poly.entity_id
_entity_poly.type
_entity_poly.pdbx_seq_one_letter_code
_entity_poly.pdbx_strand_id
1 'polypeptide(L)'
;MRKVTDYVIVISKDASENERRAAAFIRDNIRLVCGKIIPIINDSEGPCGNEIVVGETTREQLDGVAFNRYRDAMSGGIWEYVIKAVGGRLYLTGLGCAPEREGAYTSAYKHLDDGKVGTVMAAYHFVEDILGYNFIYSAYIDIPVNPDIMIPDGYYYEFTREVLRAKDPILYEGAAFYTIHGAEELNCNMGGMIFKSKSGKIAVIDGGRIPDTDRFIHILQKISGKEVPHVDSWLFSHLHCDHYGVYYTLCSDEKYRGKVTVGTFYCDLLTEEFYTKLSKEKVKNADMIRSAMMSPDSPTGADVVTVKKGDIIAVDEIEFEVIHVPDMSMAEYMNMNDSSVVYKMTYDGKQTMMLLGDAEWVCSNDLTQNCADKLKSDIVQVGHHGCGNVSAECYELIDADVYIWPIGEKFWYSDCGEGLNTHNTGVIRSRAYMMRKNPNMKNVYVVMDDIMSSPLPMIIY
;
A
#
# COMPACT_ATOMS: atom_id res chain seq x y z
N MET A 1 -11.32 9.79 -30.66
CA MET A 1 -11.04 10.63 -29.45
C MET A 1 -11.89 11.88 -29.48
N ARG A 2 -12.46 12.29 -28.35
CA ARG A 2 -13.30 13.49 -28.21
C ARG A 2 -12.85 14.29 -27.01
N LYS A 3 -13.01 15.62 -27.07
CA LYS A 3 -12.62 16.46 -25.94
C LYS A 3 -13.47 16.17 -24.71
N VAL A 4 -12.87 16.08 -23.55
CA VAL A 4 -13.58 15.85 -22.29
C VAL A 4 -14.65 16.92 -22.03
N THR A 5 -14.44 18.13 -22.53
CA THR A 5 -15.39 19.25 -22.42
C THR A 5 -16.63 19.15 -23.32
N ASP A 6 -16.70 18.14 -24.20
CA ASP A 6 -17.84 17.87 -25.08
C ASP A 6 -18.76 16.80 -24.49
N TYR A 7 -18.46 16.34 -23.28
CA TYR A 7 -19.25 15.37 -22.56
C TYR A 7 -20.20 16.03 -21.56
N VAL A 8 -21.24 15.28 -21.17
CA VAL A 8 -22.03 15.51 -19.99
C VAL A 8 -21.82 14.39 -19.01
N ILE A 9 -21.93 14.65 -17.71
CA ILE A 9 -21.87 13.60 -16.70
C ILE A 9 -23.27 13.10 -16.44
N VAL A 10 -23.44 11.77 -16.42
CA VAL A 10 -24.74 11.12 -16.18
C VAL A 10 -24.66 10.29 -14.91
N ILE A 11 -25.61 10.48 -14.01
CA ILE A 11 -25.82 9.66 -12.81
C ILE A 11 -27.24 9.11 -12.80
N SER A 12 -27.48 8.06 -12.05
CA SER A 12 -28.84 7.61 -11.80
C SER A 12 -29.66 8.71 -11.10
N LYS A 13 -30.95 8.77 -11.39
CA LYS A 13 -31.87 9.60 -10.58
C LYS A 13 -31.87 9.21 -9.10
N ASP A 14 -31.61 7.91 -8.83
CA ASP A 14 -31.56 7.30 -7.51
C ASP A 14 -30.09 7.08 -7.06
N ALA A 15 -29.14 7.84 -7.65
CA ALA A 15 -27.71 7.73 -7.33
C ALA A 15 -27.43 7.84 -5.84
N SER A 16 -26.52 7.03 -5.36
CA SER A 16 -26.01 7.08 -3.99
C SER A 16 -25.24 8.38 -3.71
N GLU A 17 -24.99 8.68 -2.46
CA GLU A 17 -24.18 9.85 -2.07
C GLU A 17 -22.78 9.78 -2.68
N ASN A 18 -22.14 8.61 -2.67
CA ASN A 18 -20.81 8.43 -3.23
C ASN A 18 -20.79 8.57 -4.76
N GLU A 19 -21.81 8.12 -5.46
CA GLU A 19 -21.93 8.35 -6.90
C GLU A 19 -22.10 9.84 -7.22
N ARG A 20 -22.91 10.57 -6.42
CA ARG A 20 -23.04 12.04 -6.55
C ARG A 20 -21.72 12.76 -6.29
N ARG A 21 -20.99 12.35 -5.25
CA ARG A 21 -19.65 12.90 -4.94
C ARG A 21 -18.64 12.62 -6.05
N ALA A 22 -18.61 11.39 -6.57
CA ALA A 22 -17.75 11.03 -7.69
C ALA A 22 -18.03 11.89 -8.93
N ALA A 23 -19.30 12.08 -9.28
CA ALA A 23 -19.71 12.92 -10.41
C ALA A 23 -19.32 14.40 -10.20
N ALA A 24 -19.55 14.94 -9.00
CA ALA A 24 -19.17 16.31 -8.66
C ALA A 24 -17.63 16.47 -8.71
N PHE A 25 -16.89 15.50 -8.19
CA PHE A 25 -15.44 15.50 -8.21
C PHE A 25 -14.90 15.53 -9.66
N ILE A 26 -15.43 14.68 -10.55
CA ILE A 26 -15.05 14.68 -11.97
C ILE A 26 -15.34 16.04 -12.60
N ARG A 27 -16.54 16.57 -12.42
CA ARG A 27 -16.95 17.89 -12.95
C ARG A 27 -16.01 19.01 -12.53
N ASP A 28 -15.72 19.07 -11.23
CA ASP A 28 -14.92 20.16 -10.65
C ASP A 28 -13.47 20.07 -11.09
N ASN A 29 -12.93 18.88 -11.26
CA ASN A 29 -11.59 18.69 -11.79
C ASN A 29 -11.50 18.95 -13.30
N ILE A 30 -12.52 18.62 -14.09
CA ILE A 30 -12.60 19.05 -15.49
C ILE A 30 -12.61 20.58 -15.57
N ARG A 31 -13.35 21.26 -14.68
CA ARG A 31 -13.34 22.72 -14.61
C ARG A 31 -11.94 23.27 -14.31
N LEU A 32 -11.24 22.69 -13.35
CA LEU A 32 -9.90 23.15 -12.97
C LEU A 32 -8.89 22.96 -14.10
N VAL A 33 -8.93 21.83 -14.79
CA VAL A 33 -7.97 21.52 -15.86
C VAL A 33 -8.32 22.21 -17.17
N CYS A 34 -9.59 22.15 -17.57
CA CYS A 34 -10.03 22.59 -18.91
C CYS A 34 -10.69 23.97 -18.92
N GLY A 35 -10.92 24.58 -17.77
CA GLY A 35 -11.57 25.89 -17.65
C GLY A 35 -13.08 25.88 -17.96
N LYS A 36 -13.71 24.71 -18.15
CA LYS A 36 -15.11 24.56 -18.54
C LYS A 36 -15.88 23.68 -17.58
N ILE A 37 -17.04 24.14 -17.14
CA ILE A 37 -17.98 23.32 -16.35
C ILE A 37 -18.83 22.51 -17.31
N ILE A 38 -18.85 21.19 -17.16
CA ILE A 38 -19.78 20.32 -17.86
C ILE A 38 -20.96 19.98 -16.94
N PRO A 39 -22.18 19.80 -17.49
CA PRO A 39 -23.36 19.53 -16.65
C PRO A 39 -23.34 18.12 -16.09
N ILE A 40 -23.97 17.95 -14.92
CA ILE A 40 -24.39 16.65 -14.40
C ILE A 40 -25.91 16.54 -14.63
N ILE A 41 -26.34 15.48 -15.29
CA ILE A 41 -27.75 15.20 -15.58
C ILE A 41 -28.15 13.82 -15.02
N ASN A 42 -29.44 13.57 -14.94
CA ASN A 42 -29.96 12.28 -14.53
C ASN A 42 -30.16 11.35 -15.72
N ASP A 43 -30.07 10.06 -15.49
CA ASP A 43 -30.30 9.03 -16.50
C ASP A 43 -31.77 8.94 -16.97
N SER A 44 -32.70 9.61 -16.29
CA SER A 44 -34.10 9.81 -16.74
C SER A 44 -34.22 10.80 -17.90
N GLU A 45 -33.18 11.62 -18.13
CA GLU A 45 -33.10 12.50 -19.29
C GLU A 45 -32.67 11.69 -20.52
N GLY A 46 -33.10 12.16 -21.71
CA GLY A 46 -32.74 11.48 -22.96
C GLY A 46 -31.23 11.39 -23.15
N PRO A 47 -30.72 10.34 -23.82
CA PRO A 47 -29.30 10.16 -24.03
C PRO A 47 -28.71 11.29 -24.88
N CYS A 48 -27.54 11.77 -24.45
CA CYS A 48 -26.71 12.74 -25.16
C CYS A 48 -25.65 12.03 -26.03
N GLY A 49 -25.00 12.75 -26.92
CA GLY A 49 -24.03 12.13 -27.83
C GLY A 49 -22.74 11.65 -27.14
N ASN A 50 -22.30 12.34 -26.07
CA ASN A 50 -21.09 11.98 -25.31
C ASN A 50 -21.40 12.08 -23.83
N GLU A 51 -21.26 10.97 -23.10
CA GLU A 51 -21.64 10.90 -21.70
C GLU A 51 -20.51 10.24 -20.87
N ILE A 52 -20.15 10.87 -19.74
CA ILE A 52 -19.39 10.25 -18.67
C ILE A 52 -20.41 9.69 -17.68
N VAL A 53 -20.58 8.37 -17.68
CA VAL A 53 -21.59 7.67 -16.91
C VAL A 53 -20.98 7.21 -15.59
N VAL A 54 -21.50 7.72 -14.48
CA VAL A 54 -20.95 7.46 -13.14
C VAL A 54 -21.91 6.61 -12.33
N GLY A 55 -21.46 5.43 -11.91
CA GLY A 55 -22.25 4.47 -11.18
C GLY A 55 -23.20 3.65 -12.08
N GLU A 56 -24.25 3.12 -11.46
CA GLU A 56 -25.26 2.30 -12.14
C GLU A 56 -26.36 3.16 -12.75
N THR A 57 -26.56 3.06 -14.05
CA THR A 57 -27.55 3.87 -14.78
C THR A 57 -28.29 3.07 -15.85
N THR A 58 -29.40 3.58 -16.32
CA THR A 58 -30.15 3.02 -17.46
C THR A 58 -29.37 3.03 -18.79
N ARG A 59 -28.24 3.77 -18.87
CA ARG A 59 -27.39 3.81 -20.06
C ARG A 59 -26.76 2.48 -20.40
N GLU A 60 -26.54 1.62 -19.41
CA GLU A 60 -26.02 0.26 -19.62
C GLU A 60 -26.90 -0.59 -20.50
N GLN A 61 -28.22 -0.48 -20.32
CA GLN A 61 -29.19 -1.20 -21.13
C GLN A 61 -29.16 -0.72 -22.59
N LEU A 62 -28.94 0.58 -22.79
CA LEU A 62 -28.86 1.14 -24.15
C LEU A 62 -27.66 0.64 -24.95
N ASP A 63 -26.54 0.45 -24.28
CA ASP A 63 -25.32 0.00 -24.92
C ASP A 63 -25.13 -1.54 -24.84
N GLY A 64 -26.07 -2.25 -24.20
CA GLY A 64 -25.99 -3.70 -24.03
C GLY A 64 -24.80 -4.15 -23.19
N VAL A 65 -24.36 -3.31 -22.24
CA VAL A 65 -23.28 -3.62 -21.31
C VAL A 65 -23.81 -3.94 -19.95
N ALA A 66 -23.05 -4.72 -19.17
CA ALA A 66 -23.37 -5.04 -17.79
C ALA A 66 -22.08 -5.02 -16.97
N PHE A 67 -22.12 -4.34 -15.83
CA PHE A 67 -21.01 -4.22 -14.89
C PHE A 67 -21.29 -4.86 -13.53
N ASN A 68 -22.24 -5.80 -13.48
CA ASN A 68 -22.65 -6.48 -12.24
C ASN A 68 -21.46 -7.15 -11.53
N ARG A 69 -20.49 -7.68 -12.29
CA ARG A 69 -19.28 -8.27 -11.73
C ARG A 69 -18.57 -7.32 -10.76
N TYR A 70 -18.50 -6.03 -11.07
CA TYR A 70 -17.80 -5.03 -10.26
C TYR A 70 -18.68 -4.47 -9.12
N ARG A 71 -19.96 -4.83 -9.09
CA ARG A 71 -20.94 -4.33 -8.13
C ARG A 71 -21.52 -5.42 -7.23
N ASP A 72 -21.31 -6.69 -7.57
CA ASP A 72 -21.79 -7.81 -6.80
C ASP A 72 -20.88 -8.06 -5.60
N ALA A 73 -21.43 -7.87 -4.39
CA ALA A 73 -20.70 -8.09 -3.13
C ALA A 73 -20.24 -9.54 -2.94
N MET A 74 -20.84 -10.51 -3.65
CA MET A 74 -20.47 -11.91 -3.57
C MET A 74 -19.32 -12.27 -4.48
N SER A 75 -19.16 -11.59 -5.60
CA SER A 75 -18.15 -11.87 -6.63
C SER A 75 -17.01 -10.85 -6.68
N GLY A 76 -17.22 -9.63 -6.18
CA GLY A 76 -16.27 -8.54 -6.22
C GLY A 76 -15.59 -8.22 -4.90
N GLY A 77 -14.44 -7.56 -4.96
CA GLY A 77 -13.79 -6.94 -3.82
C GLY A 77 -14.37 -5.54 -3.52
N ILE A 78 -14.13 -5.06 -2.31
CA ILE A 78 -14.67 -3.78 -1.80
C ILE A 78 -14.34 -2.59 -2.69
N TRP A 79 -13.21 -2.65 -3.42
CA TRP A 79 -12.63 -1.55 -4.18
C TRP A 79 -12.60 -1.81 -5.68
N GLU A 80 -13.23 -2.89 -6.15
CA GLU A 80 -13.25 -3.20 -7.58
C GLU A 80 -14.00 -2.14 -8.35
N TYR A 81 -13.43 -1.76 -9.49
CA TYR A 81 -14.04 -0.80 -10.40
C TYR A 81 -13.58 -1.02 -11.85
N VAL A 82 -14.33 -0.43 -12.75
CA VAL A 82 -14.00 -0.41 -14.17
C VAL A 82 -14.24 0.98 -14.75
N ILE A 83 -13.36 1.37 -15.67
CA ILE A 83 -13.53 2.51 -16.54
C ILE A 83 -13.52 1.99 -17.97
N LYS A 84 -14.63 2.18 -18.70
CA LYS A 84 -14.77 1.59 -20.03
C LYS A 84 -15.48 2.51 -21.00
N ALA A 85 -14.84 2.79 -22.14
CA ALA A 85 -15.47 3.51 -23.25
C ALA A 85 -16.28 2.56 -24.13
N VAL A 86 -17.58 2.89 -24.35
CA VAL A 86 -18.49 2.14 -25.21
C VAL A 86 -19.43 3.13 -25.92
N GLY A 87 -19.53 3.07 -27.24
CA GLY A 87 -20.57 3.78 -27.99
C GLY A 87 -20.59 5.31 -27.83
N GLY A 88 -19.47 5.92 -27.46
CA GLY A 88 -19.38 7.37 -27.17
C GLY A 88 -19.61 7.72 -25.70
N ARG A 89 -19.85 6.73 -24.85
CA ARG A 89 -19.92 6.85 -23.40
C ARG A 89 -18.67 6.33 -22.72
N LEU A 90 -18.30 6.96 -21.61
CA LEU A 90 -17.28 6.48 -20.70
C LEU A 90 -17.94 6.08 -19.39
N TYR A 91 -17.98 4.81 -19.09
CA TYR A 91 -18.54 4.26 -17.85
C TYR A 91 -17.50 4.23 -16.76
N LEU A 92 -17.83 4.74 -15.58
CA LEU A 92 -17.05 4.65 -14.34
C LEU A 92 -17.92 4.03 -13.26
N THR A 93 -17.66 2.81 -12.87
CA THR A 93 -18.51 2.12 -11.91
C THR A 93 -17.73 1.08 -11.11
N GLY A 94 -18.16 0.83 -9.89
CA GLY A 94 -17.58 -0.17 -9.00
C GLY A 94 -18.41 -0.33 -7.73
N LEU A 95 -18.07 -1.35 -6.97
CA LEU A 95 -18.74 -1.70 -5.72
C LEU A 95 -18.15 -0.92 -4.54
N GLY A 96 -18.94 -0.84 -3.50
CA GLY A 96 -18.53 -0.43 -2.17
C GLY A 96 -18.56 -1.54 -1.13
N CYS A 97 -18.24 -1.19 0.10
CA CYS A 97 -18.32 -2.10 1.24
C CYS A 97 -19.67 -2.76 1.35
N ALA A 98 -19.70 -4.07 1.45
CA ALA A 98 -20.90 -4.77 1.90
C ALA A 98 -21.17 -4.39 3.38
N PRO A 99 -22.42 -3.99 3.72
CA PRO A 99 -22.72 -3.48 5.07
C PRO A 99 -22.57 -4.51 6.20
N GLU A 100 -22.34 -5.77 5.89
CA GLU A 100 -22.43 -6.88 6.85
C GLU A 100 -21.09 -7.42 7.36
N ARG A 101 -19.94 -6.89 6.92
CA ARG A 101 -18.65 -7.29 7.49
C ARG A 101 -18.31 -6.42 8.71
N GLU A 102 -18.77 -6.82 9.88
CA GLU A 102 -18.30 -6.37 11.17
C GLU A 102 -16.83 -6.78 11.37
N GLY A 103 -15.93 -5.94 10.96
CA GLY A 103 -14.50 -6.06 11.27
C GLY A 103 -13.96 -4.75 11.84
N ALA A 104 -12.80 -4.78 12.45
CA ALA A 104 -12.17 -3.64 13.13
C ALA A 104 -12.03 -2.35 12.30
N TYR A 105 -12.26 -2.42 11.01
CA TYR A 105 -12.16 -1.29 10.08
C TYR A 105 -13.46 -0.54 9.80
N THR A 106 -14.61 -1.03 10.26
CA THR A 106 -15.90 -0.39 10.05
C THR A 106 -16.02 0.98 10.69
N SER A 107 -15.25 1.25 11.75
CA SER A 107 -15.29 2.55 12.43
C SER A 107 -14.68 3.69 11.62
N ALA A 108 -13.67 3.43 10.79
CA ALA A 108 -13.04 4.42 9.92
C ALA A 108 -13.86 4.74 8.66
N TYR A 109 -14.83 3.87 8.31
CA TYR A 109 -15.61 3.95 7.07
C TYR A 109 -17.10 4.22 7.29
N LYS A 110 -17.52 4.54 8.50
CA LYS A 110 -18.93 4.90 8.82
C LYS A 110 -19.51 6.03 7.96
N HIS A 111 -18.65 6.76 7.26
CA HIS A 111 -19.05 7.84 6.34
C HIS A 111 -19.29 7.37 4.90
N LEU A 112 -19.06 6.09 4.61
CA LEU A 112 -19.26 5.49 3.31
C LEU A 112 -20.51 4.56 3.33
N ASP A 113 -21.55 5.03 3.98
CA ASP A 113 -22.75 4.24 4.32
C ASP A 113 -23.52 3.66 3.14
N ASP A 114 -23.24 4.09 1.91
CA ASP A 114 -23.92 3.65 0.71
C ASP A 114 -23.18 2.62 -0.15
N GLY A 115 -21.99 2.24 0.30
CA GLY A 115 -21.27 1.11 -0.27
C GLY A 115 -20.70 1.26 -1.69
N LYS A 116 -20.66 2.45 -2.28
CA LYS A 116 -20.23 2.66 -3.67
C LYS A 116 -18.79 3.22 -3.80
N VAL A 117 -17.87 2.72 -2.98
CA VAL A 117 -16.48 3.23 -2.93
C VAL A 117 -15.72 2.94 -4.23
N GLY A 118 -15.94 1.79 -4.87
CA GLY A 118 -15.30 1.49 -6.15
C GLY A 118 -15.62 2.53 -7.23
N THR A 119 -16.83 3.07 -7.27
CA THR A 119 -17.17 4.17 -8.20
C THR A 119 -16.38 5.45 -7.89
N VAL A 120 -16.13 5.74 -6.61
CA VAL A 120 -15.29 6.88 -6.21
C VAL A 120 -13.85 6.66 -6.63
N MET A 121 -13.32 5.45 -6.44
CA MET A 121 -11.96 5.09 -6.88
C MET A 121 -11.81 5.22 -8.40
N ALA A 122 -12.82 4.80 -9.17
CA ALA A 122 -12.86 5.03 -10.61
C ALA A 122 -12.80 6.52 -10.98
N ALA A 123 -13.46 7.39 -10.21
CA ALA A 123 -13.42 8.83 -10.43
C ALA A 123 -12.01 9.42 -10.17
N TYR A 124 -11.31 8.95 -9.14
CA TYR A 124 -9.92 9.34 -8.89
C TYR A 124 -9.00 8.90 -10.02
N HIS A 125 -9.13 7.65 -10.44
CA HIS A 125 -8.34 7.11 -11.55
C HIS A 125 -8.58 7.92 -12.84
N PHE A 126 -9.82 8.29 -13.14
CA PHE A 126 -10.15 9.15 -14.26
C PHE A 126 -9.41 10.49 -14.20
N VAL A 127 -9.38 11.11 -13.04
CA VAL A 127 -8.74 12.43 -12.86
C VAL A 127 -7.22 12.29 -12.96
N GLU A 128 -6.63 11.23 -12.43
CA GLU A 128 -5.20 10.99 -12.50
C GLU A 128 -4.75 10.62 -13.92
N ASP A 129 -5.38 9.64 -14.55
CA ASP A 129 -4.94 9.09 -15.83
C ASP A 129 -5.42 9.90 -17.03
N ILE A 130 -6.68 10.35 -17.04
CA ILE A 130 -7.25 11.08 -18.19
C ILE A 130 -7.02 12.58 -18.07
N LEU A 131 -7.21 13.17 -16.90
CA LEU A 131 -6.97 14.61 -16.73
C LEU A 131 -5.50 14.95 -16.48
N GLY A 132 -4.66 13.93 -16.22
CA GLY A 132 -3.23 14.10 -16.03
C GLY A 132 -2.84 14.71 -14.69
N TYR A 133 -3.69 14.53 -13.67
CA TYR A 133 -3.35 14.98 -12.33
C TYR A 133 -2.17 14.22 -11.79
N ASN A 134 -1.30 14.93 -11.14
CA ASN A 134 -0.36 14.34 -10.23
C ASN A 134 -0.84 14.63 -8.80
N PHE A 135 -1.44 13.64 -8.16
CA PHE A 135 -1.92 13.78 -6.79
C PHE A 135 -0.76 13.75 -5.82
N ILE A 136 -0.23 14.91 -5.53
CA ILE A 136 0.86 15.06 -4.61
C ILE A 136 0.34 15.28 -3.20
N TYR A 137 -0.76 16.04 -3.12
CA TYR A 137 -1.17 16.65 -1.87
C TYR A 137 -2.44 17.47 -2.07
N SER A 138 -3.43 17.38 -1.22
CA SER A 138 -4.69 18.10 -1.36
C SER A 138 -4.54 19.64 -1.47
N ALA A 139 -3.43 20.20 -0.97
CA ALA A 139 -3.10 21.63 -1.09
C ALA A 139 -2.06 21.94 -2.18
N TYR A 140 -1.43 20.94 -2.77
CA TYR A 140 -0.40 21.04 -3.81
C TYR A 140 -0.61 19.99 -4.88
N ILE A 141 -1.80 19.96 -5.42
CA ILE A 141 -2.08 19.18 -6.61
C ILE A 141 -1.42 19.90 -7.77
N ASP A 142 -0.53 19.22 -8.49
CA ASP A 142 -0.11 19.74 -9.79
C ASP A 142 -1.26 19.52 -10.75
N ILE A 143 -2.04 20.59 -10.94
CA ILE A 143 -3.19 20.59 -11.83
C ILE A 143 -2.70 21.03 -13.20
N PRO A 144 -2.67 20.13 -14.19
CA PRO A 144 -2.34 20.53 -15.55
C PRO A 144 -3.42 21.49 -16.05
N VAL A 145 -3.02 22.58 -16.68
CA VAL A 145 -3.94 23.44 -17.42
C VAL A 145 -3.93 22.98 -18.87
N ASN A 146 -4.96 22.25 -19.27
CA ASN A 146 -5.08 21.73 -20.63
C ASN A 146 -6.54 21.71 -21.10
N PRO A 147 -6.97 22.69 -21.91
CA PRO A 147 -8.35 22.75 -22.43
C PRO A 147 -8.65 21.67 -23.47
N ASP A 148 -7.63 20.97 -23.98
CA ASP A 148 -7.73 20.04 -25.08
C ASP A 148 -7.58 18.58 -24.67
N ILE A 149 -7.86 18.24 -23.43
CA ILE A 149 -7.87 16.85 -22.95
C ILE A 149 -8.85 16.02 -23.78
N MET A 150 -8.37 14.89 -24.25
CA MET A 150 -9.13 13.95 -25.07
C MET A 150 -9.37 12.65 -24.32
N ILE A 151 -10.60 12.14 -24.35
CA ILE A 151 -10.89 10.77 -23.91
C ILE A 151 -10.57 9.83 -25.09
N PRO A 152 -9.68 8.84 -24.91
CA PRO A 152 -9.36 7.89 -25.96
C PRO A 152 -10.56 7.01 -26.36
N ASP A 153 -10.77 6.77 -27.65
CA ASP A 153 -11.71 5.77 -28.09
C ASP A 153 -11.26 4.37 -27.61
N GLY A 154 -12.19 3.61 -27.06
CA GLY A 154 -11.87 2.28 -26.54
C GLY A 154 -11.07 2.29 -25.24
N TYR A 155 -11.01 3.42 -24.52
CA TYR A 155 -10.39 3.45 -23.19
C TYR A 155 -10.95 2.34 -22.32
N TYR A 156 -10.07 1.57 -21.70
CA TYR A 156 -10.40 0.49 -20.80
C TYR A 156 -9.39 0.38 -19.68
N TYR A 157 -9.88 0.40 -18.46
CA TYR A 157 -9.12 0.07 -17.27
C TYR A 157 -10.03 -0.71 -16.32
N GLU A 158 -9.52 -1.75 -15.73
CA GLU A 158 -10.19 -2.45 -14.63
C GLU A 158 -9.23 -2.67 -13.48
N PHE A 159 -9.75 -2.50 -12.29
CA PHE A 159 -9.13 -2.88 -11.05
C PHE A 159 -9.95 -4.01 -10.44
N THR A 160 -9.42 -5.22 -10.48
CA THR A 160 -10.09 -6.41 -9.97
C THR A 160 -9.19 -7.19 -9.04
N ARG A 161 -9.82 -7.85 -8.09
CA ARG A 161 -9.16 -8.69 -7.09
C ARG A 161 -8.43 -9.89 -7.69
N GLU A 162 -8.93 -10.45 -8.79
CA GLU A 162 -8.29 -11.57 -9.49
C GLU A 162 -6.97 -11.17 -10.15
N VAL A 163 -6.91 -9.97 -10.71
CA VAL A 163 -5.69 -9.42 -11.30
C VAL A 163 -4.60 -9.30 -10.23
N LEU A 164 -4.96 -8.87 -9.01
CA LEU A 164 -4.04 -8.71 -7.88
C LEU A 164 -3.48 -10.02 -7.35
N ARG A 165 -4.29 -11.10 -7.35
CA ARG A 165 -3.91 -12.42 -6.86
C ARG A 165 -3.06 -13.23 -7.81
N ALA A 166 -3.08 -12.91 -9.09
CA ALA A 166 -2.45 -13.69 -10.15
C ALA A 166 -1.02 -13.25 -10.47
N LYS A 167 -0.49 -12.18 -9.88
CA LYS A 167 0.84 -11.68 -10.21
C LYS A 167 1.91 -12.43 -9.43
N ASP A 168 2.64 -13.26 -10.16
CA ASP A 168 3.86 -13.91 -9.68
C ASP A 168 5.04 -12.91 -9.70
N PRO A 169 6.04 -13.09 -8.81
CA PRO A 169 7.24 -12.26 -8.84
C PRO A 169 8.03 -12.46 -10.14
N ILE A 170 8.65 -11.39 -10.64
CA ILE A 170 9.65 -11.50 -11.71
C ILE A 170 10.91 -12.09 -11.12
N LEU A 171 11.32 -13.25 -11.61
CA LEU A 171 12.48 -13.97 -11.10
C LEU A 171 13.77 -13.50 -11.77
N TYR A 172 14.80 -13.24 -10.98
CA TYR A 172 16.14 -12.89 -11.44
C TYR A 172 17.11 -14.02 -11.12
N GLU A 173 18.07 -14.29 -12.02
CA GLU A 173 19.12 -15.30 -11.79
C GLU A 173 20.07 -14.90 -10.66
N GLY A 174 20.33 -13.59 -10.51
CA GLY A 174 21.21 -13.06 -9.47
C GLY A 174 20.48 -12.66 -8.18
N ALA A 175 21.13 -11.78 -7.44
CA ALA A 175 20.55 -11.17 -6.26
C ALA A 175 19.36 -10.28 -6.65
N ALA A 176 18.34 -10.26 -5.81
CA ALA A 176 17.13 -9.49 -6.05
C ALA A 176 16.41 -9.15 -4.74
N PHE A 177 15.57 -8.12 -4.79
CA PHE A 177 14.60 -7.89 -3.74
C PHE A 177 13.18 -7.79 -4.28
N TYR A 178 12.22 -8.08 -3.39
CA TYR A 178 10.81 -8.08 -3.70
C TYR A 178 10.08 -7.36 -2.59
N THR A 179 9.29 -6.36 -2.94
CA THR A 179 8.35 -5.72 -2.03
C THR A 179 6.97 -6.27 -2.29
N ILE A 180 6.34 -6.80 -1.25
CA ILE A 180 5.05 -7.47 -1.36
C ILE A 180 4.01 -6.60 -0.66
N HIS A 181 2.95 -6.28 -1.36
CA HIS A 181 1.75 -5.71 -0.77
C HIS A 181 0.63 -6.74 -0.71
N GLY A 182 -0.14 -6.75 0.39
CA GLY A 182 -1.22 -7.70 0.60
C GLY A 182 -2.34 -7.55 -0.42
N ALA A 183 -2.80 -8.67 -0.98
CA ALA A 183 -3.97 -8.72 -1.85
C ALA A 183 -5.24 -9.05 -1.05
N GLU A 184 -5.36 -8.53 0.14
CA GLU A 184 -6.48 -8.86 1.01
C GLU A 184 -7.76 -8.08 0.66
N GLU A 185 -8.91 -8.70 0.97
CA GLU A 185 -10.25 -8.17 0.70
C GLU A 185 -10.50 -6.75 1.19
N LEU A 186 -9.74 -6.31 2.18
CA LEU A 186 -9.92 -5.03 2.82
C LEU A 186 -8.97 -3.94 2.29
N ASN A 187 -8.15 -4.26 1.27
CA ASN A 187 -7.17 -3.32 0.75
C ASN A 187 -6.38 -2.64 1.88
N CYS A 188 -5.87 -3.47 2.78
CA CYS A 188 -5.12 -3.03 3.94
C CYS A 188 -3.64 -3.08 3.62
N ASN A 189 -2.88 -2.23 4.28
CA ASN A 189 -1.44 -2.22 4.17
C ASN A 189 -0.85 -3.58 4.59
N MET A 190 0.27 -3.93 4.01
CA MET A 190 1.08 -5.07 4.34
C MET A 190 2.54 -4.67 4.31
N GLY A 191 3.26 -4.94 5.39
CA GLY A 191 4.72 -4.85 5.43
C GLY A 191 5.33 -6.20 5.07
N GLY A 192 6.04 -6.29 3.95
CA GLY A 192 6.75 -7.51 3.59
C GLY A 192 7.78 -7.27 2.50
N MET A 193 9.04 -7.60 2.80
CA MET A 193 10.10 -7.56 1.79
C MET A 193 10.92 -8.86 1.84
N ILE A 194 11.29 -9.36 0.66
CA ILE A 194 12.13 -10.54 0.50
C ILE A 194 13.38 -10.13 -0.25
N PHE A 195 14.54 -10.53 0.26
CA PHE A 195 15.84 -10.35 -0.36
C PHE A 195 16.42 -11.72 -0.70
N LYS A 196 16.86 -11.89 -1.92
CA LYS A 196 17.54 -13.09 -2.40
C LYS A 196 18.98 -12.76 -2.74
N SER A 197 19.94 -13.48 -2.16
CA SER A 197 21.36 -13.37 -2.51
C SER A 197 21.69 -14.05 -3.85
N LYS A 198 22.90 -13.84 -4.37
CA LYS A 198 23.41 -14.53 -5.56
C LYS A 198 23.44 -16.05 -5.41
N SER A 199 23.68 -16.55 -4.20
CA SER A 199 23.70 -18.00 -3.93
C SER A 199 22.29 -18.59 -3.79
N GLY A 200 21.26 -17.76 -3.70
CA GLY A 200 19.88 -18.15 -3.50
C GLY A 200 19.44 -18.21 -2.04
N LYS A 201 20.26 -17.73 -1.08
CA LYS A 201 19.81 -17.54 0.30
C LYS A 201 18.80 -16.42 0.39
N ILE A 202 17.89 -16.52 1.35
CA ILE A 202 16.74 -15.65 1.49
C ILE A 202 16.75 -14.96 2.85
N ALA A 203 16.62 -13.61 2.83
CA ALA A 203 16.22 -12.85 3.98
C ALA A 203 14.81 -12.30 3.78
N VAL A 204 14.02 -12.27 4.85
CA VAL A 204 12.68 -11.68 4.88
C VAL A 204 12.64 -10.58 5.93
N ILE A 205 11.95 -9.48 5.63
CA ILE A 205 11.60 -8.47 6.62
C ILE A 205 10.08 -8.43 6.72
N ASP A 206 9.58 -8.61 7.96
CA ASP A 206 8.15 -8.69 8.26
C ASP A 206 7.44 -9.81 7.48
N GLY A 207 6.18 -9.66 7.07
CA GLY A 207 5.55 -10.74 6.31
C GLY A 207 4.11 -10.47 5.91
N GLY A 208 3.44 -9.52 6.58
CA GLY A 208 2.05 -9.21 6.30
C GLY A 208 1.06 -9.79 7.29
N ARG A 209 -0.19 -9.87 6.87
CA ARG A 209 -1.32 -10.28 7.71
C ARG A 209 -1.51 -11.80 7.71
N ILE A 210 -2.23 -12.31 8.71
CA ILE A 210 -2.59 -13.73 8.80
C ILE A 210 -3.20 -14.28 7.49
N PRO A 211 -4.17 -13.62 6.83
CA PRO A 211 -4.74 -14.12 5.57
C PRO A 211 -3.78 -14.13 4.39
N ASP A 212 -2.68 -13.37 4.44
CA ASP A 212 -1.67 -13.33 3.38
C ASP A 212 -0.75 -14.56 3.38
N THR A 213 -0.84 -15.43 4.39
CA THR A 213 0.12 -16.52 4.61
C THR A 213 0.24 -17.47 3.41
N ASP A 214 -0.87 -17.93 2.85
CA ASP A 214 -0.83 -18.84 1.68
C ASP A 214 -0.17 -18.17 0.47
N ARG A 215 -0.46 -16.88 0.23
CA ARG A 215 0.17 -16.10 -0.84
C ARG A 215 1.66 -15.87 -0.60
N PHE A 216 2.03 -15.54 0.63
CA PHE A 216 3.44 -15.31 0.98
C PHE A 216 4.28 -16.58 0.80
N ILE A 217 3.77 -17.74 1.24
CA ILE A 217 4.41 -19.06 1.00
C ILE A 217 4.57 -19.30 -0.50
N HIS A 218 3.52 -19.09 -1.29
CA HIS A 218 3.58 -19.25 -2.74
C HIS A 218 4.68 -18.38 -3.37
N ILE A 219 4.81 -17.13 -2.97
CA ILE A 219 5.86 -16.23 -3.43
C ILE A 219 7.25 -16.75 -3.03
N LEU A 220 7.43 -17.19 -1.79
CA LEU A 220 8.69 -17.80 -1.34
C LEU A 220 9.04 -19.07 -2.15
N GLN A 221 8.05 -19.92 -2.45
CA GLN A 221 8.23 -21.10 -3.31
C GLN A 221 8.71 -20.70 -4.70
N LYS A 222 8.12 -19.68 -5.31
CA LYS A 222 8.54 -19.16 -6.64
C LYS A 222 9.96 -18.63 -6.61
N ILE A 223 10.30 -17.80 -5.61
CA ILE A 223 11.63 -17.18 -5.49
C ILE A 223 12.71 -18.23 -5.21
N SER A 224 12.45 -19.19 -4.32
CA SER A 224 13.40 -20.23 -3.93
C SER A 224 13.49 -21.40 -4.90
N GLY A 225 12.44 -21.60 -5.71
CA GLY A 225 12.29 -22.81 -6.55
C GLY A 225 12.07 -24.11 -5.75
N LYS A 226 11.70 -24.02 -4.48
CA LYS A 226 11.53 -25.18 -3.57
C LYS A 226 10.08 -25.30 -3.10
N GLU A 227 9.60 -26.53 -2.96
CA GLU A 227 8.28 -26.81 -2.39
C GLU A 227 8.19 -26.36 -0.92
N VAL A 228 9.24 -26.62 -0.14
CA VAL A 228 9.42 -26.10 1.22
C VAL A 228 10.55 -25.08 1.18
N PRO A 229 10.25 -23.78 1.11
CA PRO A 229 11.27 -22.76 1.10
C PRO A 229 11.98 -22.68 2.45
N HIS A 230 13.27 -22.33 2.40
CA HIS A 230 14.07 -22.00 3.57
C HIS A 230 14.38 -20.51 3.55
N VAL A 231 14.09 -19.83 4.64
CA VAL A 231 14.44 -18.44 4.90
C VAL A 231 15.64 -18.44 5.87
N ASP A 232 16.81 -18.00 5.39
CA ASP A 232 18.03 -18.00 6.19
C ASP A 232 17.93 -17.02 7.37
N SER A 233 17.35 -15.84 7.15
CA SER A 233 17.17 -14.79 8.15
C SER A 233 15.80 -14.15 8.02
N TRP A 234 15.01 -14.16 9.08
CA TRP A 234 13.75 -13.45 9.15
C TRP A 234 13.89 -12.29 10.14
N LEU A 235 13.89 -11.07 9.62
CA LEU A 235 14.01 -9.84 10.39
C LEU A 235 12.62 -9.27 10.66
N PHE A 236 12.44 -8.64 11.80
CA PHE A 236 11.14 -8.15 12.23
C PHE A 236 11.21 -6.71 12.72
N SER A 237 10.24 -5.89 12.31
CA SER A 237 10.18 -4.48 12.70
C SER A 237 9.39 -4.26 13.99
N HIS A 238 8.08 -4.54 14.01
CA HIS A 238 7.21 -4.25 15.15
C HIS A 238 5.92 -5.10 15.14
N LEU A 239 5.18 -5.06 16.26
CA LEU A 239 4.09 -6.01 16.54
C LEU A 239 2.71 -5.52 16.02
N HIS A 240 2.61 -4.99 14.79
CA HIS A 240 1.34 -4.79 14.10
C HIS A 240 0.96 -5.98 13.22
N CYS A 241 -0.35 -6.21 13.08
CA CYS A 241 -0.87 -7.42 12.43
C CYS A 241 -0.53 -7.52 10.93
N ASP A 242 -0.26 -6.43 10.28
CA ASP A 242 0.18 -6.35 8.88
C ASP A 242 1.70 -6.54 8.71
N HIS A 243 2.41 -6.76 9.79
CA HIS A 243 3.83 -7.11 9.82
C HIS A 243 4.07 -8.51 10.37
N TYR A 244 3.45 -8.86 11.52
CA TYR A 244 3.71 -10.14 12.17
C TYR A 244 2.86 -11.30 11.63
N GLY A 245 1.74 -11.03 10.95
CA GLY A 245 0.68 -12.03 10.73
C GLY A 245 1.14 -13.30 10.06
N VAL A 246 1.96 -13.23 9.02
CA VAL A 246 2.48 -14.41 8.32
C VAL A 246 3.41 -15.21 9.23
N TYR A 247 4.42 -14.58 9.83
CA TYR A 247 5.36 -15.31 10.69
C TYR A 247 4.68 -15.93 11.92
N TYR A 248 3.78 -15.20 12.56
CA TYR A 248 2.95 -15.71 13.65
C TYR A 248 2.13 -16.94 13.22
N THR A 249 1.54 -16.90 12.03
CA THR A 249 0.75 -18.04 11.51
C THR A 249 1.62 -19.26 11.28
N LEU A 250 2.82 -19.09 10.74
CA LEU A 250 3.79 -20.19 10.58
C LEU A 250 4.20 -20.79 11.92
N CYS A 251 4.21 -20.01 12.99
CA CYS A 251 4.57 -20.46 14.34
C CYS A 251 3.40 -21.12 15.10
N SER A 252 2.15 -20.71 14.83
CA SER A 252 1.00 -21.01 15.69
C SER A 252 -0.07 -21.90 15.06
N ASP A 253 -0.16 -21.98 13.72
CA ASP A 253 -1.20 -22.75 13.03
C ASP A 253 -0.64 -24.06 12.45
N GLU A 254 -1.16 -25.18 12.94
CA GLU A 254 -0.77 -26.54 12.49
C GLU A 254 -0.93 -26.76 10.98
N LYS A 255 -1.83 -26.02 10.31
CA LYS A 255 -1.99 -26.06 8.83
C LYS A 255 -0.68 -25.73 8.11
N TYR A 256 0.14 -24.89 8.72
CA TYR A 256 1.37 -24.38 8.11
C TYR A 256 2.65 -25.04 8.65
N ARG A 257 2.52 -25.97 9.57
CA ARG A 257 3.68 -26.71 10.11
C ARG A 257 4.52 -27.31 8.99
N GLY A 258 5.81 -26.95 8.98
CA GLY A 258 6.78 -27.46 8.00
C GLY A 258 6.60 -26.96 6.56
N LYS A 259 5.73 -25.99 6.33
CA LYS A 259 5.57 -25.36 5.02
C LYS A 259 6.68 -24.37 4.68
N VAL A 260 7.31 -23.78 5.68
CA VAL A 260 8.48 -22.92 5.59
C VAL A 260 9.42 -23.28 6.72
N THR A 261 10.72 -23.31 6.46
CA THR A 261 11.75 -23.42 7.50
C THR A 261 12.50 -22.09 7.61
N VAL A 262 12.91 -21.72 8.82
CA VAL A 262 13.62 -20.48 9.09
C VAL A 262 14.91 -20.80 9.85
N GLY A 263 16.02 -20.21 9.42
CA GLY A 263 17.30 -20.35 10.11
C GLY A 263 17.30 -19.54 11.40
N THR A 264 17.23 -18.20 11.29
CA THR A 264 17.21 -17.32 12.46
C THR A 264 16.12 -16.28 12.35
N PHE A 265 15.37 -16.08 13.44
CA PHE A 265 14.42 -14.99 13.61
C PHE A 265 15.04 -13.86 14.43
N TYR A 266 15.23 -12.71 13.82
CA TYR A 266 15.82 -11.52 14.41
C TYR A 266 14.74 -10.51 14.76
N CYS A 267 14.60 -10.16 16.02
CA CYS A 267 13.55 -9.25 16.50
C CYS A 267 13.97 -8.50 17.75
N ASP A 268 13.28 -7.41 18.05
CA ASP A 268 13.24 -6.82 19.38
C ASP A 268 11.77 -6.75 19.85
N LEU A 269 11.24 -7.91 20.20
CA LEU A 269 9.90 -8.03 20.75
C LEU A 269 9.92 -7.73 22.24
N LEU A 270 9.57 -6.51 22.57
CA LEU A 270 9.56 -5.98 23.94
C LEU A 270 8.58 -6.69 24.86
N THR A 271 8.69 -6.46 26.16
CA THR A 271 7.84 -7.10 27.17
C THR A 271 6.41 -6.54 27.14
N GLU A 272 5.45 -7.27 27.73
CA GLU A 272 4.08 -6.78 27.93
C GLU A 272 4.05 -5.44 28.64
N GLU A 273 4.98 -5.22 29.58
CA GLU A 273 5.12 -3.94 30.28
C GLU A 273 5.30 -2.76 29.33
N PHE A 274 6.09 -2.93 28.27
CA PHE A 274 6.26 -1.92 27.22
C PHE A 274 4.93 -1.63 26.52
N TYR A 275 4.27 -2.68 26.03
CA TYR A 275 3.03 -2.53 25.24
C TYR A 275 1.88 -1.95 26.08
N THR A 276 1.88 -2.15 27.39
CA THR A 276 0.89 -1.53 28.29
C THR A 276 1.14 -0.05 28.55
N LYS A 277 2.36 0.43 28.37
CA LYS A 277 2.76 1.83 28.55
C LYS A 277 2.57 2.70 27.30
N LEU A 278 2.39 2.09 26.13
CA LEU A 278 2.20 2.83 24.87
C LEU A 278 1.03 3.82 24.94
N SER A 279 1.21 4.98 24.34
CA SER A 279 0.30 6.12 24.47
C SER A 279 -1.07 5.93 23.82
N LYS A 280 -1.17 5.10 22.78
CA LYS A 280 -2.37 5.03 21.93
C LYS A 280 -2.97 3.64 21.68
N GLU A 281 -2.20 2.57 21.66
CA GLU A 281 -2.70 1.26 21.29
C GLU A 281 -2.25 0.18 22.26
N LYS A 282 -3.23 -0.48 22.89
CA LYS A 282 -2.96 -1.68 23.68
C LYS A 282 -3.08 -2.89 22.74
N VAL A 283 -1.97 -3.54 22.43
CA VAL A 283 -2.02 -4.80 21.72
C VAL A 283 -2.63 -5.87 22.62
N LYS A 284 -3.87 -6.21 22.33
CA LYS A 284 -4.53 -7.34 23.00
C LYS A 284 -3.76 -8.60 22.62
N ASN A 285 -3.32 -9.35 23.63
CA ASN A 285 -2.59 -10.62 23.46
C ASN A 285 -1.13 -10.48 22.95
N ALA A 286 -0.46 -9.34 23.16
CA ALA A 286 0.95 -9.16 22.78
C ALA A 286 1.84 -10.31 23.30
N ASP A 287 1.66 -10.73 24.56
CA ASP A 287 2.42 -11.83 25.13
C ASP A 287 2.17 -13.18 24.45
N MET A 288 0.94 -13.46 24.06
CA MET A 288 0.60 -14.70 23.36
C MET A 288 1.29 -14.73 21.98
N ILE A 289 1.18 -13.62 21.23
CA ILE A 289 1.79 -13.49 19.90
C ILE A 289 3.32 -13.60 20.02
N ARG A 290 3.90 -12.82 20.93
CA ARG A 290 5.32 -12.81 21.23
C ARG A 290 5.83 -14.20 21.65
N SER A 291 5.12 -14.89 22.54
CA SER A 291 5.48 -16.24 23.01
C SER A 291 5.46 -17.25 21.88
N ALA A 292 4.50 -17.18 20.96
CA ALA A 292 4.46 -18.06 19.80
C ALA A 292 5.63 -17.79 18.84
N MET A 293 5.91 -16.52 18.53
CA MET A 293 6.97 -16.14 17.59
C MET A 293 8.38 -16.39 18.12
N MET A 294 8.58 -16.30 19.44
CA MET A 294 9.88 -16.51 20.10
C MET A 294 10.05 -17.90 20.69
N SER A 295 9.14 -18.84 20.43
CA SER A 295 9.22 -20.19 20.97
C SER A 295 10.41 -20.94 20.39
N PRO A 296 11.28 -21.53 21.21
CA PRO A 296 12.36 -22.40 20.74
C PRO A 296 11.83 -23.68 20.09
N ASP A 297 10.58 -24.05 20.38
CA ASP A 297 9.89 -25.21 19.80
C ASP A 297 9.02 -24.81 18.59
N SER A 298 9.29 -23.62 18.00
CA SER A 298 8.56 -23.13 16.85
C SER A 298 8.56 -24.12 15.69
N PRO A 299 7.40 -24.38 15.03
CA PRO A 299 7.32 -25.23 13.85
C PRO A 299 8.21 -24.79 12.69
N THR A 300 8.69 -23.55 12.68
CA THR A 300 9.63 -23.04 11.68
C THR A 300 11.06 -23.51 11.90
N GLY A 301 11.40 -23.95 13.11
CA GLY A 301 12.74 -24.38 13.50
C GLY A 301 13.74 -23.23 13.68
N ALA A 302 13.28 -22.00 13.79
CA ALA A 302 14.12 -20.82 13.87
C ALA A 302 14.86 -20.69 15.21
N ASP A 303 16.15 -20.40 15.17
CA ASP A 303 16.83 -19.78 16.30
C ASP A 303 16.32 -18.34 16.49
N VAL A 304 16.14 -17.90 17.75
CA VAL A 304 15.64 -16.54 18.05
C VAL A 304 16.77 -15.67 18.59
N VAL A 305 16.96 -14.51 17.98
CA VAL A 305 17.98 -13.54 18.38
C VAL A 305 17.32 -12.18 18.62
N THR A 306 17.47 -11.66 19.84
CA THR A 306 17.10 -10.28 20.14
C THR A 306 18.19 -9.33 19.64
N VAL A 307 17.83 -8.45 18.70
CA VAL A 307 18.76 -7.53 18.08
C VAL A 307 19.05 -6.33 18.96
N LYS A 308 20.19 -5.69 18.70
CA LYS A 308 20.61 -4.46 19.35
C LYS A 308 21.10 -3.47 18.30
N LYS A 309 21.01 -2.18 18.59
CA LYS A 309 21.57 -1.11 17.76
C LYS A 309 23.05 -1.40 17.44
N GLY A 310 23.40 -1.39 16.17
CA GLY A 310 24.73 -1.67 15.63
C GLY A 310 25.00 -3.14 15.29
N ASP A 311 24.07 -4.06 15.57
CA ASP A 311 24.21 -5.45 15.12
C ASP A 311 24.16 -5.52 13.58
N ILE A 312 24.95 -6.44 13.01
CA ILE A 312 24.99 -6.71 11.58
C ILE A 312 24.53 -8.13 11.32
N ILE A 313 23.51 -8.28 10.50
CA ILE A 313 22.96 -9.56 10.06
C ILE A 313 23.35 -9.75 8.59
N ALA A 314 24.17 -10.76 8.30
CA ALA A 314 24.66 -11.01 6.95
C ALA A 314 23.97 -12.23 6.29
N VAL A 315 23.55 -12.04 5.06
CA VAL A 315 23.07 -13.11 4.17
C VAL A 315 23.88 -13.01 2.87
N ASP A 316 25.03 -13.66 2.86
CA ASP A 316 26.05 -13.56 1.82
C ASP A 316 26.52 -12.09 1.61
N GLU A 317 26.30 -11.52 0.41
CA GLU A 317 26.64 -10.14 0.07
C GLU A 317 25.60 -9.10 0.49
N ILE A 318 24.54 -9.52 1.16
CA ILE A 318 23.49 -8.63 1.69
C ILE A 318 23.67 -8.52 3.20
N GLU A 319 23.90 -7.34 3.69
CA GLU A 319 24.05 -7.04 5.12
C GLU A 319 22.91 -6.13 5.59
N PHE A 320 22.40 -6.40 6.79
CA PHE A 320 21.41 -5.56 7.46
C PHE A 320 22.01 -5.05 8.77
N GLU A 321 22.29 -3.75 8.84
CA GLU A 321 22.70 -3.09 10.07
C GLU A 321 21.45 -2.63 10.83
N VAL A 322 21.36 -2.93 12.13
CA VAL A 322 20.34 -2.42 13.03
C VAL A 322 20.66 -0.98 13.39
N ILE A 323 19.91 -0.04 12.84
CA ILE A 323 20.10 1.40 13.06
C ILE A 323 19.41 1.88 14.33
N HIS A 324 18.19 1.36 14.58
CA HIS A 324 17.37 1.75 15.72
C HIS A 324 16.67 0.52 16.31
N VAL A 325 16.55 0.50 17.62
CA VAL A 325 15.68 -0.37 18.40
C VAL A 325 14.86 0.50 19.37
N PRO A 326 13.62 0.12 19.72
CA PRO A 326 12.78 0.94 20.59
C PRO A 326 13.35 1.05 22.00
N ASP A 327 13.25 2.25 22.58
CA ASP A 327 13.70 2.54 23.96
C ASP A 327 12.53 2.49 24.94
N MET A 328 12.62 1.59 25.93
CA MET A 328 11.65 1.47 27.02
C MET A 328 11.37 2.78 27.76
N SER A 329 12.35 3.68 27.87
CA SER A 329 12.20 4.97 28.53
C SER A 329 11.28 5.92 27.79
N MET A 330 11.07 5.70 26.49
CA MET A 330 10.22 6.50 25.61
C MET A 330 8.82 5.92 25.41
N ALA A 331 8.50 4.77 26.01
CA ALA A 331 7.25 4.03 25.76
C ALA A 331 5.98 4.89 25.94
N GLU A 332 5.95 5.80 26.90
CA GLU A 332 4.78 6.67 27.16
C GLU A 332 4.50 7.67 26.03
N TYR A 333 5.50 7.95 25.20
CA TYR A 333 5.42 8.88 24.06
C TYR A 333 5.22 8.15 22.74
N MET A 334 5.51 6.85 22.70
CA MET A 334 5.43 6.02 21.50
C MET A 334 4.02 5.48 21.27
N ASN A 335 3.69 5.28 20.00
CA ASN A 335 2.67 4.33 19.60
C ASN A 335 3.33 3.02 19.15
N MET A 336 2.55 2.05 18.70
CA MET A 336 3.07 0.76 18.26
C MET A 336 4.04 0.89 17.06
N ASN A 337 3.75 1.79 16.12
CA ASN A 337 4.58 2.02 14.95
C ASN A 337 5.96 2.55 15.31
N ASP A 338 6.03 3.46 16.31
CA ASP A 338 7.29 3.99 16.82
C ASP A 338 8.18 2.92 17.48
N SER A 339 7.64 1.74 17.80
CA SER A 339 8.43 0.60 18.27
C SER A 339 9.15 -0.17 17.16
N SER A 340 9.17 0.34 15.94
CA SER A 340 9.84 -0.31 14.81
C SER A 340 11.35 -0.39 15.01
N VAL A 341 11.89 -1.60 14.81
CA VAL A 341 13.33 -1.79 14.55
C VAL A 341 13.61 -1.29 13.14
N VAL A 342 14.56 -0.39 13.00
CA VAL A 342 14.98 0.17 11.72
C VAL A 342 16.25 -0.48 11.25
N TYR A 343 16.27 -0.94 10.01
CA TYR A 343 17.41 -1.60 9.40
C TYR A 343 17.96 -0.78 8.24
N LYS A 344 19.26 -0.86 8.04
CA LYS A 344 19.91 -0.41 6.81
C LYS A 344 20.48 -1.61 6.08
N MET A 345 19.91 -1.93 4.93
CA MET A 345 20.46 -2.94 4.05
C MET A 345 21.60 -2.36 3.24
N THR A 346 22.68 -3.13 3.10
CA THR A 346 23.80 -2.85 2.20
C THR A 346 24.05 -4.05 1.30
N TYR A 347 24.05 -3.83 0.00
CA TYR A 347 24.35 -4.84 -1.00
C TYR A 347 25.75 -4.66 -1.57
N ASP A 348 26.58 -5.69 -1.45
CA ASP A 348 27.96 -5.74 -1.98
C ASP A 348 28.84 -4.52 -1.56
N GLY A 349 28.55 -3.94 -0.38
CA GLY A 349 29.23 -2.73 0.13
C GLY A 349 28.98 -1.46 -0.70
N LYS A 350 28.00 -1.44 -1.60
CA LYS A 350 27.82 -0.36 -2.59
C LYS A 350 26.44 0.28 -2.56
N GLN A 351 25.39 -0.49 -2.69
CA GLN A 351 24.03 0.04 -2.70
C GLN A 351 23.36 -0.13 -1.36
N THR A 352 22.70 0.91 -0.89
CA THR A 352 22.08 0.94 0.44
C THR A 352 20.59 1.20 0.36
N MET A 353 19.84 0.57 1.28
CA MET A 353 18.41 0.78 1.42
C MET A 353 18.06 0.96 2.91
N MET A 354 17.39 2.07 3.23
CA MET A 354 16.84 2.31 4.55
C MET A 354 15.45 1.67 4.65
N LEU A 355 15.26 0.83 5.66
CA LEU A 355 14.06 0.06 5.93
C LEU A 355 13.47 0.55 7.25
N LEU A 356 12.50 1.47 7.14
CA LEU A 356 11.98 2.21 8.28
C LEU A 356 10.91 1.43 9.06
N GLY A 357 10.45 0.29 8.54
CA GLY A 357 9.24 -0.34 9.07
C GLY A 357 8.09 0.65 9.06
N ASP A 358 7.42 0.79 10.19
CA ASP A 358 6.35 1.77 10.38
C ASP A 358 6.76 2.95 11.28
N ALA A 359 8.04 3.29 11.31
CA ALA A 359 8.53 4.43 12.08
C ALA A 359 7.66 5.67 11.88
N GLU A 360 7.33 6.33 12.99
CA GLU A 360 6.61 7.60 13.04
C GLU A 360 7.45 8.70 13.71
N TRP A 361 6.79 9.61 14.37
CA TRP A 361 7.40 10.83 14.89
C TRP A 361 8.48 10.58 15.95
N VAL A 362 8.22 9.71 16.93
CA VAL A 362 9.17 9.47 18.03
C VAL A 362 10.40 8.74 17.52
N CYS A 363 10.19 7.65 16.76
CA CYS A 363 11.26 6.89 16.15
C CYS A 363 12.08 7.76 15.17
N SER A 364 11.43 8.52 14.29
CA SER A 364 12.14 9.35 13.32
C SER A 364 12.94 10.49 13.95
N ASN A 365 12.47 11.05 15.09
CA ASN A 365 13.23 12.02 15.84
C ASN A 365 14.48 11.40 16.51
N ASP A 366 14.36 10.20 17.06
CA ASP A 366 15.52 9.48 17.58
C ASP A 366 16.55 9.20 16.49
N LEU A 367 16.08 8.76 15.31
CA LEU A 367 16.92 8.55 14.15
C LEU A 367 17.70 9.83 13.76
N THR A 368 17.01 10.97 13.69
CA THR A 368 17.65 12.24 13.32
C THR A 368 18.65 12.73 14.37
N GLN A 369 18.36 12.54 15.64
CA GLN A 369 19.21 13.02 16.74
C GLN A 369 20.40 12.11 17.04
N ASN A 370 20.19 10.79 16.95
CA ASN A 370 21.15 9.81 17.46
C ASN A 370 21.76 8.88 16.40
N CYS A 371 21.32 8.99 15.13
CA CYS A 371 21.75 8.11 14.04
C CYS A 371 22.02 8.87 12.72
N ALA A 372 22.04 10.20 12.72
CA ALA A 372 22.09 11.03 11.53
C ALA A 372 23.20 10.63 10.53
N ASP A 373 24.38 10.27 11.05
CA ASP A 373 25.54 9.85 10.26
C ASP A 373 25.35 8.50 9.53
N LYS A 374 24.35 7.71 9.92
CA LYS A 374 24.05 6.39 9.35
C LYS A 374 22.87 6.41 8.38
N LEU A 375 22.08 7.49 8.34
CA LEU A 375 20.81 7.51 7.61
C LEU A 375 20.97 7.56 6.10
N LYS A 376 22.01 8.23 5.56
CA LYS A 376 22.20 8.35 4.10
C LYS A 376 22.08 7.00 3.41
N SER A 377 21.16 6.90 2.43
CA SER A 377 20.87 5.66 1.70
C SER A 377 20.42 5.97 0.27
N ASP A 378 20.68 5.05 -0.67
CA ASP A 378 20.28 5.21 -2.07
C ASP A 378 18.79 4.98 -2.27
N ILE A 379 18.23 4.09 -1.47
CA ILE A 379 16.83 3.66 -1.53
C ILE A 379 16.23 3.79 -0.13
N VAL A 380 14.95 4.13 -0.05
CA VAL A 380 14.19 4.11 1.21
C VAL A 380 12.85 3.41 1.04
N GLN A 381 12.51 2.51 1.95
CA GLN A 381 11.13 2.08 2.16
C GLN A 381 10.44 3.15 3.00
N VAL A 382 9.35 3.70 2.47
CA VAL A 382 8.60 4.78 3.11
C VAL A 382 7.96 4.28 4.41
N GLY A 383 8.28 4.95 5.52
CA GLY A 383 7.82 4.54 6.86
C GLY A 383 6.31 4.54 6.99
N HIS A 384 5.77 3.57 7.71
CA HIS A 384 4.35 3.36 7.99
C HIS A 384 3.48 3.50 6.73
N HIS A 385 3.89 2.84 5.64
CA HIS A 385 3.19 2.90 4.35
C HIS A 385 2.92 4.34 3.85
N GLY A 386 3.68 5.31 4.36
CA GLY A 386 3.41 6.73 4.16
C GLY A 386 2.20 7.28 4.94
N CYS A 387 1.54 6.46 5.75
CA CYS A 387 0.41 6.87 6.59
C CYS A 387 0.85 7.57 7.88
N GLY A 388 2.08 7.36 8.29
CA GLY A 388 2.65 7.90 9.52
C GLY A 388 3.29 9.28 9.36
N ASN A 389 3.85 9.74 10.48
CA ASN A 389 4.45 11.06 10.59
C ASN A 389 5.99 10.97 10.70
N VAL A 390 6.64 10.28 9.79
CA VAL A 390 8.11 10.39 9.67
C VAL A 390 8.47 11.85 9.40
N SER A 391 9.43 12.38 10.14
CA SER A 391 9.80 13.77 10.00
C SER A 391 10.43 14.06 8.64
N ALA A 392 10.18 15.25 8.10
CA ALA A 392 10.83 15.69 6.86
C ALA A 392 12.37 15.70 6.99
N GLU A 393 12.88 16.06 8.17
CA GLU A 393 14.31 16.05 8.49
C GLU A 393 14.90 14.64 8.38
N CYS A 394 14.17 13.61 8.83
CA CYS A 394 14.61 12.22 8.69
C CYS A 394 14.78 11.84 7.21
N TYR A 395 13.81 12.14 6.36
CA TYR A 395 13.93 11.91 4.92
C TYR A 395 15.03 12.76 4.26
N GLU A 396 15.27 13.99 4.74
CA GLU A 396 16.36 14.85 4.27
C GLU A 396 17.74 14.27 4.59
N LEU A 397 17.89 13.66 5.76
CA LEU A 397 19.14 12.97 6.16
C LEU A 397 19.32 11.64 5.44
N ILE A 398 18.22 10.90 5.18
CA ILE A 398 18.27 9.69 4.34
C ILE A 398 18.68 10.07 2.91
N ASP A 399 18.16 11.17 2.38
CA ASP A 399 18.47 11.75 1.07
C ASP A 399 18.50 10.69 -0.05
N ALA A 400 17.46 9.85 -0.11
CA ALA A 400 17.39 8.75 -1.05
C ALA A 400 17.04 9.23 -2.47
N ASP A 401 17.58 8.53 -3.46
CA ASP A 401 17.23 8.72 -4.87
C ASP A 401 15.96 7.95 -5.24
N VAL A 402 15.67 6.84 -4.54
CA VAL A 402 14.53 5.94 -4.81
C VAL A 402 13.67 5.77 -3.57
N TYR A 403 12.36 5.89 -3.75
CA TYR A 403 11.35 5.68 -2.71
C TYR A 403 10.48 4.48 -3.07
N ILE A 404 10.43 3.48 -2.18
CA ILE A 404 9.54 2.33 -2.28
C ILE A 404 8.39 2.54 -1.31
N TRP A 405 7.17 2.59 -1.83
CA TRP A 405 5.99 2.91 -1.07
C TRP A 405 4.96 1.76 -1.11
N PRO A 406 5.01 0.80 -0.18
CA PRO A 406 4.00 -0.24 -0.06
C PRO A 406 2.76 0.34 0.62
N ILE A 407 1.71 0.63 -0.15
CA ILE A 407 0.49 1.26 0.36
C ILE A 407 -0.75 0.71 -0.35
N GLY A 408 -1.83 0.50 0.39
CA GLY A 408 -3.12 0.14 -0.18
C GLY A 408 -3.71 1.28 -1.01
N GLU A 409 -4.33 0.95 -2.15
CA GLU A 409 -4.94 1.91 -3.07
C GLU A 409 -5.87 2.89 -2.35
N LYS A 410 -6.66 2.39 -1.44
CA LYS A 410 -7.53 3.19 -0.59
C LYS A 410 -6.82 4.30 0.17
N PHE A 411 -5.66 4.00 0.75
CA PHE A 411 -4.90 4.99 1.51
C PHE A 411 -4.17 5.95 0.57
N TRP A 412 -3.72 5.46 -0.58
CA TRP A 412 -3.10 6.29 -1.59
C TRP A 412 -4.01 7.40 -2.09
N TYR A 413 -5.27 7.08 -2.39
CA TYR A 413 -6.25 8.05 -2.89
C TYR A 413 -7.02 8.80 -1.80
N SER A 414 -6.82 8.47 -0.51
CA SER A 414 -7.62 9.01 0.59
C SER A 414 -7.55 10.53 0.77
N ASP A 415 -6.52 11.17 0.21
CA ASP A 415 -6.28 12.60 0.38
C ASP A 415 -6.81 13.46 -0.76
N CYS A 416 -7.42 12.85 -1.75
CA CYS A 416 -7.71 13.51 -3.02
C CYS A 416 -9.12 14.06 -3.12
N GLY A 417 -9.92 13.99 -2.07
CA GLY A 417 -11.28 14.47 -2.11
C GLY A 417 -11.85 14.81 -0.74
N GLU A 418 -12.60 15.87 -0.68
CA GLU A 418 -13.35 16.20 0.53
C GLU A 418 -14.25 15.03 0.92
N GLY A 419 -13.97 14.44 2.07
CA GLY A 419 -14.86 13.51 2.74
C GLY A 419 -14.61 12.02 2.52
N LEU A 420 -13.65 11.58 1.73
CA LEU A 420 -13.38 10.15 1.62
C LEU A 420 -12.50 9.62 2.75
N ASN A 421 -11.49 10.35 3.13
CA ASN A 421 -10.72 10.07 4.34
C ASN A 421 -9.84 11.26 4.71
N THR A 422 -10.33 12.15 5.54
CA THR A 422 -9.59 13.33 6.02
C THR A 422 -8.53 12.98 7.08
N HIS A 423 -8.38 11.70 7.44
CA HIS A 423 -7.56 11.30 8.58
C HIS A 423 -6.12 10.93 8.21
N ASN A 424 -5.81 10.78 6.92
CA ASN A 424 -4.48 10.30 6.53
C ASN A 424 -3.53 11.44 6.10
N THR A 425 -3.27 12.35 7.02
CA THR A 425 -2.34 13.47 6.80
C THR A 425 -0.89 13.02 6.56
N GLY A 426 -0.55 11.79 6.99
CA GLY A 426 0.78 11.21 6.78
C GLY A 426 1.09 10.96 5.31
N VAL A 427 0.17 10.34 4.56
CA VAL A 427 0.32 10.11 3.10
C VAL A 427 0.53 11.44 2.38
N ILE A 428 -0.27 12.45 2.70
CA ILE A 428 -0.15 13.81 2.15
C ILE A 428 1.26 14.35 2.36
N ARG A 429 1.76 14.33 3.58
CA ARG A 429 3.08 14.88 3.92
C ARG A 429 4.21 14.14 3.23
N SER A 430 4.15 12.81 3.23
CA SER A 430 5.15 11.97 2.58
C SER A 430 5.18 12.22 1.08
N ARG A 431 4.03 12.30 0.43
CA ARG A 431 3.93 12.65 -1.01
C ARG A 431 4.48 14.04 -1.28
N ALA A 432 4.08 15.06 -0.52
CA ALA A 432 4.58 16.43 -0.68
C ALA A 432 6.10 16.51 -0.54
N TYR A 433 6.68 15.78 0.39
CA TYR A 433 8.14 15.70 0.53
C TYR A 433 8.78 15.07 -0.71
N MET A 434 8.31 13.90 -1.14
CA MET A 434 8.87 13.17 -2.27
C MET A 434 8.80 13.95 -3.57
N MET A 435 7.74 14.73 -3.76
CA MET A 435 7.61 15.59 -4.94
C MET A 435 8.54 16.80 -4.95
N ARG A 436 8.83 17.37 -3.80
CA ARG A 436 9.87 18.41 -3.74
C ARG A 436 11.24 17.88 -4.17
N LYS A 437 11.54 16.63 -3.82
CA LYS A 437 12.79 15.94 -4.19
C LYS A 437 12.75 15.42 -5.63
N ASN A 438 11.61 14.95 -6.08
CA ASN A 438 11.43 14.30 -7.38
C ASN A 438 10.09 14.75 -8.03
N PRO A 439 10.05 15.96 -8.63
CA PRO A 439 8.81 16.55 -9.11
C PRO A 439 7.99 15.68 -10.08
N ASN A 440 8.67 14.81 -10.82
CA ASN A 440 8.03 13.90 -11.78
C ASN A 440 7.72 12.52 -11.17
N MET A 441 7.97 12.30 -9.89
CA MET A 441 7.79 11.01 -9.21
C MET A 441 8.47 9.82 -9.92
N LYS A 442 9.53 10.07 -10.70
CA LYS A 442 10.17 9.05 -11.56
C LYS A 442 10.75 7.87 -10.79
N ASN A 443 11.27 8.13 -9.60
CA ASN A 443 11.91 7.13 -8.76
C ASN A 443 11.06 6.82 -7.51
N VAL A 444 9.75 7.02 -7.61
CA VAL A 444 8.79 6.63 -6.57
C VAL A 444 7.99 5.43 -7.07
N TYR A 445 8.20 4.30 -6.44
CA TYR A 445 7.55 3.03 -6.75
C TYR A 445 6.42 2.79 -5.75
N VAL A 446 5.20 3.05 -6.16
CA VAL A 446 4.01 2.80 -5.35
C VAL A 446 3.58 1.35 -5.57
N VAL A 447 3.71 0.53 -4.52
CA VAL A 447 3.36 -0.89 -4.57
C VAL A 447 2.00 -1.05 -3.89
N MET A 448 0.93 -0.99 -4.67
CA MET A 448 -0.43 -1.01 -4.12
C MET A 448 -0.96 -2.42 -3.89
N ASP A 449 -0.96 -3.25 -4.90
CA ASP A 449 -1.57 -4.58 -4.82
C ASP A 449 -0.76 -5.62 -5.60
N ASP A 450 0.49 -5.29 -5.84
CA ASP A 450 1.40 -6.04 -6.70
C ASP A 450 2.66 -6.45 -5.93
N ILE A 451 3.51 -7.16 -6.62
CA ILE A 451 4.86 -7.47 -6.19
C ILE A 451 5.82 -6.63 -7.01
N MET A 452 6.47 -5.67 -6.37
CA MET A 452 7.61 -5.03 -6.98
C MET A 452 8.80 -6.00 -6.93
N SER A 453 9.37 -6.30 -8.09
CA SER A 453 10.55 -7.15 -8.23
C SER A 453 11.69 -6.32 -8.83
N SER A 454 12.86 -6.34 -8.20
CA SER A 454 14.03 -5.63 -8.70
C SER A 454 15.30 -6.48 -8.55
N PRO A 455 16.20 -6.46 -9.54
CA PRO A 455 17.54 -7.02 -9.32
C PRO A 455 18.29 -6.19 -8.29
N LEU A 456 19.31 -6.76 -7.68
CA LEU A 456 20.31 -6.07 -6.90
C LEU A 456 21.67 -6.09 -7.64
N PRO A 457 22.35 -4.94 -7.80
CA PRO A 457 21.87 -3.61 -7.42
C PRO A 457 20.69 -3.16 -8.29
N MET A 458 19.80 -2.37 -7.70
CA MET A 458 18.71 -1.73 -8.46
C MET A 458 19.32 -0.67 -9.40
N ILE A 459 18.84 -0.65 -10.64
CA ILE A 459 19.27 0.38 -11.61
C ILE A 459 18.48 1.66 -11.30
N ILE A 460 19.19 2.72 -10.93
CA ILE A 460 18.63 4.05 -10.68
C ILE A 460 18.88 4.90 -11.93
N TYR A 461 17.81 5.41 -12.55
CA TYR A 461 17.87 6.22 -13.78
C TYR A 461 17.79 7.72 -13.50
#